data_9833d45bef42318515e1217a61d72abc
#
_entry.id   9833d45bef42318515e1217a61d72abc
#
_cell.length_a   1.000
_cell.length_b   1.000
_cell.length_c   1.000
_cell.angle_alpha   90.00
_cell.angle_beta   90.00
_cell.angle_gamma   90.00
#
_symmetry.space_group_name_H-M   'P 1'
#
loop_
_entity.id
_entity.type
_entity.pdbx_description
1 polymer ?
#
loop_
_entity_poly.entity_id
_entity_poly.type
_entity_poly.pdbx_seq_one_letter_code
_entity_poly.pdbx_strand_id
1 'polypeptide(L)'
;IARMHRALTQFMLDTHIQKHGYEEVYVPYIVNQDSLIGTGQLPKFEEDLFKLEGDRDFYLTSTAEVPVTNLARGEIIDASAMPQKFVCHTPCFRSEAGSYGKDTKGMIRQHQFEKVELVMMVRAEDSWTALEELTGHAEVILQKLGLPYRVVNLCGGDLGFAAAKTYDLEVWLPGQNKYREISSCSNFLDFQARRMQARWRNPDTGRPELIHTLNGS
;
A
#
# COMPACT_ATOMS: atom_id res chain seq x y z
N ILE A 1 -12.37 -20.68 -8.75
CA ILE A 1 -11.91 -19.55 -7.91
C ILE A 1 -10.37 -19.54 -7.89
N ALA A 2 -9.65 -20.55 -7.40
CA ALA A 2 -8.19 -20.54 -7.23
C ALA A 2 -7.41 -20.24 -8.53
N ARG A 3 -7.86 -20.79 -9.68
CA ARG A 3 -7.24 -20.50 -10.98
C ARG A 3 -7.43 -19.03 -11.39
N MET A 4 -8.62 -18.48 -11.14
CA MET A 4 -8.90 -17.06 -11.42
C MET A 4 -8.10 -16.13 -10.52
N HIS A 5 -8.03 -16.44 -9.23
CA HIS A 5 -7.20 -15.71 -8.27
C HIS A 5 -5.73 -15.62 -8.75
N ARG A 6 -5.11 -16.75 -9.07
CA ARG A 6 -3.73 -16.79 -9.57
C ARG A 6 -3.57 -16.01 -10.89
N ALA A 7 -4.56 -16.13 -11.81
CA ALA A 7 -4.52 -15.42 -13.08
C ALA A 7 -4.62 -13.89 -12.89
N LEU A 8 -5.45 -13.42 -11.96
CA LEU A 8 -5.57 -12.00 -11.62
C LEU A 8 -4.28 -11.47 -10.98
N THR A 9 -3.69 -12.22 -10.03
CA THR A 9 -2.41 -11.84 -9.42
C THR A 9 -1.33 -11.66 -10.48
N GLN A 10 -1.15 -12.66 -11.34
CA GLN A 10 -0.15 -12.59 -12.41
C GLN A 10 -0.44 -11.44 -13.38
N PHE A 11 -1.69 -11.26 -13.77
CA PHE A 11 -2.10 -10.17 -14.67
C PHE A 11 -1.77 -8.78 -14.10
N MET A 12 -2.03 -8.55 -12.80
CA MET A 12 -1.72 -7.29 -12.13
C MET A 12 -0.21 -7.07 -12.05
N LEU A 13 0.55 -8.06 -11.57
CA LEU A 13 2.01 -7.98 -11.49
C LEU A 13 2.63 -7.69 -12.87
N ASP A 14 2.32 -8.49 -13.89
CA ASP A 14 2.86 -8.31 -15.24
C ASP A 14 2.50 -6.94 -15.83
N THR A 15 1.29 -6.45 -15.56
CA THR A 15 0.87 -5.12 -16.02
C THR A 15 1.73 -4.03 -15.40
N HIS A 16 1.94 -4.07 -14.08
CA HIS A 16 2.71 -3.05 -13.39
C HIS A 16 4.20 -3.11 -13.73
N ILE A 17 4.77 -4.31 -13.86
CA ILE A 17 6.16 -4.49 -14.26
C ILE A 17 6.40 -4.01 -15.69
N GLN A 18 5.60 -4.50 -16.65
CA GLN A 18 5.87 -4.30 -18.08
C GLN A 18 5.42 -2.93 -18.61
N LYS A 19 4.36 -2.34 -18.02
CA LYS A 19 3.74 -1.11 -18.53
C LYS A 19 4.04 0.11 -17.68
N HIS A 20 4.20 -0.07 -16.37
CA HIS A 20 4.35 1.04 -15.44
C HIS A 20 5.76 1.12 -14.83
N GLY A 21 6.64 0.15 -15.15
CA GLY A 21 8.06 0.18 -14.75
C GLY A 21 8.30 -0.06 -13.27
N TYR A 22 7.42 -0.83 -12.61
CA TYR A 22 7.65 -1.27 -11.24
C TYR A 22 8.62 -2.45 -11.19
N GLU A 23 9.46 -2.47 -10.17
CA GLU A 23 10.30 -3.61 -9.82
C GLU A 23 9.51 -4.53 -8.87
N GLU A 24 9.42 -5.83 -9.24
CA GLU A 24 8.79 -6.82 -8.38
C GLU A 24 9.72 -7.20 -7.24
N VAL A 25 9.19 -7.16 -6.01
CA VAL A 25 9.91 -7.55 -4.80
C VAL A 25 9.16 -8.64 -4.04
N TYR A 26 9.93 -9.50 -3.37
CA TYR A 26 9.41 -10.52 -2.45
C TYR A 26 9.86 -10.19 -1.03
N VAL A 27 8.91 -10.10 -0.11
CA VAL A 27 9.14 -9.62 1.26
C VAL A 27 8.63 -10.61 2.31
N PRO A 28 9.16 -10.56 3.55
CA PRO A 28 8.62 -11.35 4.66
C PRO A 28 7.18 -11.00 5.00
N TYR A 29 6.38 -12.00 5.37
CA TYR A 29 5.00 -11.79 5.87
C TYR A 29 4.92 -11.66 7.39
N ILE A 30 6.00 -12.01 8.08
CA ILE A 30 6.19 -11.75 9.50
C ILE A 30 7.07 -10.51 9.62
N VAL A 31 6.53 -9.50 10.29
CA VAL A 31 7.20 -8.20 10.48
C VAL A 31 7.39 -7.90 11.96
N ASN A 32 8.39 -7.11 12.30
CA ASN A 32 8.62 -6.68 13.68
C ASN A 32 7.85 -5.39 14.00
N GLN A 33 7.76 -5.09 15.28
CA GLN A 33 7.10 -3.89 15.79
C GLN A 33 7.64 -2.60 15.15
N ASP A 34 8.97 -2.49 14.99
CA ASP A 34 9.59 -1.29 14.44
C ASP A 34 9.15 -1.02 13.00
N SER A 35 8.95 -2.07 12.20
CA SER A 35 8.45 -1.93 10.84
C SER A 35 7.02 -1.36 10.81
N LEU A 36 6.16 -1.80 11.72
CA LEU A 36 4.80 -1.30 11.88
C LEU A 36 4.74 0.13 12.41
N ILE A 37 5.64 0.49 13.32
CA ILE A 37 5.79 1.88 13.79
C ILE A 37 6.27 2.77 12.64
N GLY A 38 7.22 2.28 11.85
CA GLY A 38 7.77 3.01 10.71
C GLY A 38 6.73 3.47 9.71
N THR A 39 5.78 2.61 9.39
CA THR A 39 4.69 2.89 8.45
C THR A 39 3.43 3.45 9.11
N GLY A 40 3.38 3.54 10.45
CA GLY A 40 2.30 4.19 11.19
C GLY A 40 1.11 3.29 11.54
N GLN A 41 1.22 1.96 11.37
CA GLN A 41 0.19 1.02 11.83
C GLN A 41 0.16 0.92 13.36
N LEU A 42 1.31 0.88 14.00
CA LEU A 42 1.41 0.93 15.46
C LEU A 42 1.72 2.36 15.94
N PRO A 43 1.22 2.71 17.15
CA PRO A 43 0.38 1.92 18.07
C PRO A 43 -1.12 1.95 17.72
N LYS A 44 -1.55 2.78 16.78
CA LYS A 44 -2.97 3.16 16.61
C LYS A 44 -3.88 2.01 16.21
N PHE A 45 -3.39 1.11 15.37
CA PHE A 45 -4.16 0.00 14.77
C PHE A 45 -3.79 -1.36 15.34
N GLU A 46 -3.27 -1.42 16.56
CA GLU A 46 -2.81 -2.68 17.18
C GLU A 46 -3.92 -3.74 17.25
N GLU A 47 -5.17 -3.33 17.51
CA GLU A 47 -6.32 -4.24 17.58
C GLU A 47 -6.65 -4.93 16.25
N ASP A 48 -6.23 -4.33 15.13
CA ASP A 48 -6.43 -4.89 13.78
C ASP A 48 -5.31 -5.84 13.34
N LEU A 49 -4.26 -5.98 14.15
CA LEU A 49 -3.10 -6.80 13.83
C LEU A 49 -3.15 -8.16 14.53
N PHE A 50 -2.62 -9.19 13.87
CA PHE A 50 -2.33 -10.48 14.48
C PHE A 50 -0.91 -10.46 15.06
N LYS A 51 -0.79 -10.36 16.37
CA LYS A 51 0.46 -10.50 17.09
C LYS A 51 0.78 -11.98 17.33
N LEU A 52 2.02 -12.39 17.06
CA LEU A 52 2.50 -13.75 17.32
C LEU A 52 2.89 -13.91 18.78
N GLU A 53 2.57 -15.06 19.37
CA GLU A 53 3.04 -15.41 20.70
C GLU A 53 4.56 -15.69 20.69
N GLY A 54 5.26 -15.25 21.71
CA GLY A 54 6.71 -15.46 21.86
C GLY A 54 7.42 -14.28 22.52
N ASP A 55 8.74 -14.42 22.65
CA ASP A 55 9.60 -13.43 23.32
C ASP A 55 9.89 -12.19 22.47
N ARG A 56 9.44 -12.17 21.21
CA ARG A 56 9.65 -11.08 20.27
C ARG A 56 8.34 -10.50 19.80
N ASP A 57 8.27 -9.19 19.63
CA ASP A 57 7.11 -8.50 19.11
C ASP A 57 7.04 -8.64 17.57
N PHE A 58 6.61 -9.81 17.13
CA PHE A 58 6.34 -10.12 15.73
C PHE A 58 4.84 -10.12 15.43
N TYR A 59 4.50 -9.76 14.21
CA TYR A 59 3.14 -9.65 13.71
C TYR A 59 3.03 -10.24 12.31
N LEU A 60 1.86 -10.75 11.95
CA LEU A 60 1.53 -11.02 10.56
C LEU A 60 1.26 -9.68 9.86
N THR A 61 1.82 -9.50 8.67
CA THR A 61 1.65 -8.25 7.94
C THR A 61 0.19 -8.02 7.53
N SER A 62 -0.33 -6.83 7.75
CA SER A 62 -1.68 -6.43 7.33
C SER A 62 -1.72 -5.90 5.89
N THR A 63 -0.57 -5.60 5.31
CA THR A 63 -0.38 -5.06 3.97
C THR A 63 1.10 -5.16 3.57
N ALA A 64 1.37 -5.37 2.30
CA ALA A 64 2.75 -5.36 1.78
C ALA A 64 3.41 -3.97 1.91
N GLU A 65 2.63 -2.90 2.06
CA GLU A 65 3.14 -1.55 2.38
C GLU A 65 4.19 -1.61 3.50
N VAL A 66 3.91 -2.35 4.59
CA VAL A 66 4.80 -2.41 5.76
C VAL A 66 6.19 -2.92 5.39
N PRO A 67 6.37 -4.15 4.91
CA PRO A 67 7.70 -4.65 4.62
C PRO A 67 8.35 -3.96 3.40
N VAL A 68 7.60 -3.57 2.38
CA VAL A 68 8.15 -2.94 1.16
C VAL A 68 8.67 -1.53 1.46
N THR A 69 7.89 -0.71 2.17
CA THR A 69 8.34 0.65 2.52
C THR A 69 9.55 0.61 3.46
N ASN A 70 9.65 -0.40 4.31
CA ASN A 70 10.79 -0.59 5.20
C ASN A 70 12.10 -1.04 4.50
N LEU A 71 12.09 -1.32 3.19
CA LEU A 71 13.31 -1.49 2.40
C LEU A 71 14.18 -0.23 2.43
N ALA A 72 13.58 0.95 2.60
CA ALA A 72 14.29 2.22 2.73
C ALA A 72 14.68 2.59 4.17
N ARG A 73 14.37 1.74 5.18
CA ARG A 73 14.65 2.05 6.57
C ARG A 73 16.13 2.27 6.83
N GLY A 74 16.49 3.46 7.34
CA GLY A 74 17.87 3.84 7.67
C GLY A 74 18.75 4.13 6.46
N GLU A 75 18.22 3.99 5.25
CA GLU A 75 18.95 4.15 4.01
C GLU A 75 19.06 5.62 3.56
N ILE A 76 20.13 5.89 2.80
CA ILE A 76 20.28 7.12 2.02
C ILE A 76 20.38 6.70 0.57
N ILE A 77 19.25 6.76 -0.12
CA ILE A 77 19.11 6.34 -1.51
C ILE A 77 19.92 7.29 -2.42
N ASP A 78 20.63 6.73 -3.38
CA ASP A 78 21.33 7.53 -4.39
C ASP A 78 20.32 8.27 -5.28
N ALA A 79 20.67 9.50 -5.68
CA ALA A 79 19.81 10.31 -6.54
C ALA A 79 19.49 9.66 -7.89
N SER A 80 20.42 8.86 -8.43
CA SER A 80 20.23 8.14 -9.69
C SER A 80 19.25 6.97 -9.58
N ALA A 81 18.97 6.50 -8.35
CA ALA A 81 18.01 5.44 -8.06
C ALA A 81 16.60 5.97 -7.73
N MET A 82 16.38 7.29 -7.83
CA MET A 82 15.08 7.91 -7.58
C MET A 82 14.36 8.22 -8.91
N PRO A 83 13.02 8.06 -9.01
CA PRO A 83 12.14 7.45 -8.02
C PRO A 83 12.27 5.92 -7.96
N GLN A 84 12.00 5.31 -6.80
CA GLN A 84 11.83 3.87 -6.67
C GLN A 84 10.36 3.50 -6.76
N LYS A 85 10.04 2.46 -7.54
CA LYS A 85 8.68 1.94 -7.72
C LYS A 85 8.69 0.43 -7.55
N PHE A 86 8.05 -0.06 -6.50
CA PHE A 86 7.97 -1.48 -6.19
C PHE A 86 6.56 -2.01 -6.31
N VAL A 87 6.43 -3.23 -6.83
CA VAL A 87 5.19 -4.01 -6.81
C VAL A 87 5.42 -5.31 -6.04
N CYS A 88 4.47 -5.67 -5.19
CA CYS A 88 4.57 -6.87 -4.37
C CYS A 88 3.20 -7.54 -4.22
N HIS A 89 3.17 -8.86 -4.36
CA HIS A 89 1.99 -9.67 -4.04
C HIS A 89 2.21 -10.35 -2.69
N THR A 90 1.29 -10.14 -1.75
CA THR A 90 1.34 -10.81 -0.44
C THR A 90 -0.04 -11.22 0.03
N PRO A 91 -0.15 -12.28 0.87
CA PRO A 91 -1.26 -12.39 1.80
C PRO A 91 -1.22 -11.22 2.77
N CYS A 92 -2.40 -10.75 3.16
CA CYS A 92 -2.60 -9.70 4.15
C CYS A 92 -3.49 -10.25 5.26
N PHE A 93 -3.14 -9.96 6.51
CA PHE A 93 -3.81 -10.50 7.69
C PHE A 93 -4.36 -9.38 8.55
N ARG A 94 -5.69 -9.38 8.77
CA ARG A 94 -6.37 -8.37 9.59
C ARG A 94 -7.36 -9.03 10.53
N SER A 95 -7.36 -8.63 11.80
CA SER A 95 -8.30 -9.17 12.80
C SER A 95 -9.72 -8.62 12.62
N GLU A 96 -9.87 -7.52 11.84
CA GLU A 96 -11.16 -6.89 11.55
C GLU A 96 -11.97 -6.53 12.83
N ALA A 97 -11.28 -6.06 13.86
CA ALA A 97 -11.79 -5.87 15.21
C ALA A 97 -13.05 -4.97 15.30
N GLY A 98 -13.21 -4.02 14.37
CA GLY A 98 -14.36 -3.10 14.37
C GLY A 98 -15.52 -3.52 13.46
N SER A 99 -15.47 -4.68 12.81
CA SER A 99 -16.37 -5.01 11.69
C SER A 99 -17.50 -5.99 12.00
N TYR A 100 -17.78 -6.24 13.26
CA TYR A 100 -18.82 -7.21 13.70
C TYR A 100 -20.17 -6.99 12.98
N GLY A 101 -20.57 -7.99 12.19
CA GLY A 101 -21.87 -8.02 11.51
C GLY A 101 -21.95 -7.24 10.20
N LYS A 102 -20.90 -6.50 9.78
CA LYS A 102 -20.86 -5.80 8.49
C LYS A 102 -20.11 -6.63 7.45
N ASP A 103 -20.75 -6.87 6.30
CA ASP A 103 -20.15 -7.56 5.13
C ASP A 103 -19.57 -8.97 5.42
N THR A 104 -20.08 -9.65 6.45
CA THR A 104 -19.65 -10.99 6.87
C THR A 104 -20.10 -12.10 5.91
N LYS A 105 -21.01 -11.80 4.97
CA LYS A 105 -21.45 -12.74 3.94
C LYS A 105 -20.58 -12.60 2.68
N GLY A 106 -20.19 -13.73 2.10
CA GLY A 106 -19.35 -13.77 0.90
C GLY A 106 -17.86 -13.62 1.19
N MET A 107 -17.11 -13.00 0.26
CA MET A 107 -15.67 -12.85 0.33
C MET A 107 -15.20 -11.38 0.41
N ILE A 108 -16.09 -10.47 0.84
CA ILE A 108 -15.77 -9.03 0.82
C ILE A 108 -14.85 -8.66 1.97
N ARG A 109 -15.03 -9.31 3.13
CA ARG A 109 -14.24 -9.04 4.33
C ARG A 109 -13.72 -10.36 4.90
N GLN A 110 -12.39 -10.48 4.93
CA GLN A 110 -11.70 -11.71 5.33
C GLN A 110 -10.53 -11.38 6.27
N HIS A 111 -10.24 -12.29 7.20
CA HIS A 111 -9.06 -12.20 8.07
C HIS A 111 -7.75 -12.41 7.32
N GLN A 112 -7.81 -13.16 6.22
CA GLN A 112 -6.71 -13.33 5.28
C GLN A 112 -7.23 -13.09 3.87
N PHE A 113 -6.54 -12.22 3.11
CA PHE A 113 -6.80 -11.96 1.70
C PHE A 113 -5.48 -11.71 0.99
N GLU A 114 -5.52 -11.71 -0.33
CA GLU A 114 -4.34 -11.45 -1.16
C GLU A 114 -4.42 -10.05 -1.76
N LYS A 115 -3.27 -9.40 -1.88
CA LYS A 115 -3.19 -8.03 -2.42
C LYS A 115 -1.94 -7.85 -3.25
N VAL A 116 -2.09 -7.21 -4.42
CA VAL A 116 -0.97 -6.68 -5.20
C VAL A 116 -0.82 -5.22 -4.81
N GLU A 117 0.30 -4.90 -4.18
CA GLU A 117 0.61 -3.58 -3.62
C GLU A 117 1.63 -2.86 -4.49
N LEU A 118 1.40 -1.59 -4.72
CA LEU A 118 2.32 -0.66 -5.34
C LEU A 118 2.89 0.27 -4.26
N VAL A 119 4.20 0.44 -4.23
CA VAL A 119 4.86 1.39 -3.33
C VAL A 119 5.79 2.28 -4.16
N MET A 120 5.70 3.57 -3.95
CA MET A 120 6.59 4.54 -4.56
C MET A 120 7.36 5.31 -3.49
N MET A 121 8.65 5.53 -3.75
CA MET A 121 9.53 6.38 -2.97
C MET A 121 10.04 7.47 -3.89
N VAL A 122 9.68 8.71 -3.59
CA VAL A 122 9.89 9.84 -4.50
C VAL A 122 10.53 11.03 -3.77
N ARG A 123 11.01 12.01 -4.52
CA ARG A 123 11.41 13.31 -3.98
C ARG A 123 10.17 14.08 -3.51
N ALA A 124 10.37 15.01 -2.58
CA ALA A 124 9.26 15.79 -2.02
C ALA A 124 8.46 16.56 -3.08
N GLU A 125 9.15 17.18 -4.04
CA GLU A 125 8.56 17.94 -5.13
C GLU A 125 7.71 17.10 -6.08
N ASP A 126 8.01 15.81 -6.23
CA ASP A 126 7.36 14.91 -7.17
C ASP A 126 6.12 14.21 -6.58
N SER A 127 5.91 14.27 -5.27
CA SER A 127 4.99 13.36 -4.57
C SER A 127 3.52 13.55 -4.94
N TRP A 128 3.09 14.75 -5.29
CA TRP A 128 1.71 14.99 -5.72
C TRP A 128 1.44 14.44 -7.13
N THR A 129 2.39 14.63 -8.03
CA THR A 129 2.32 14.04 -9.39
C THR A 129 2.39 12.52 -9.31
N ALA A 130 3.24 11.99 -8.43
CA ALA A 130 3.34 10.55 -8.19
C ALA A 130 2.04 9.93 -7.66
N LEU A 131 1.25 10.66 -6.86
CA LEU A 131 -0.06 10.17 -6.42
C LEU A 131 -1.04 10.02 -7.60
N GLU A 132 -1.09 11.00 -8.49
CA GLU A 132 -1.95 10.91 -9.69
C GLU A 132 -1.49 9.76 -10.61
N GLU A 133 -0.18 9.61 -10.79
CA GLU A 133 0.40 8.49 -11.56
C GLU A 133 0.04 7.13 -10.94
N LEU A 134 0.26 6.96 -9.64
CA LEU A 134 -0.05 5.74 -8.90
C LEU A 134 -1.53 5.36 -9.01
N THR A 135 -2.41 6.35 -8.82
CA THR A 135 -3.86 6.16 -8.95
C THR A 135 -4.23 5.73 -10.37
N GLY A 136 -3.67 6.38 -11.39
CA GLY A 136 -3.86 5.99 -12.80
C GLY A 136 -3.39 4.56 -13.09
N HIS A 137 -2.31 4.10 -12.46
CA HIS A 137 -1.83 2.72 -12.58
C HIS A 137 -2.83 1.71 -12.00
N ALA A 138 -3.45 2.01 -10.87
CA ALA A 138 -4.50 1.18 -10.29
C ALA A 138 -5.78 1.18 -11.17
N GLU A 139 -6.18 2.34 -11.71
CA GLU A 139 -7.31 2.45 -12.64
C GLU A 139 -7.14 1.58 -13.90
N VAL A 140 -5.92 1.49 -14.44
CA VAL A 140 -5.62 0.68 -15.63
C VAL A 140 -6.02 -0.79 -15.44
N ILE A 141 -5.89 -1.35 -14.24
CA ILE A 141 -6.32 -2.72 -13.96
C ILE A 141 -7.83 -2.85 -14.12
N LEU A 142 -8.60 -1.95 -13.54
CA LEU A 142 -10.07 -1.96 -13.63
C LEU A 142 -10.55 -1.72 -15.07
N GLN A 143 -9.90 -0.81 -15.79
CA GLN A 143 -10.19 -0.54 -17.21
C GLN A 143 -9.95 -1.77 -18.08
N LYS A 144 -8.82 -2.46 -17.91
CA LYS A 144 -8.50 -3.68 -18.66
C LYS A 144 -9.45 -4.85 -18.34
N LEU A 145 -9.97 -4.91 -17.12
CA LEU A 145 -10.98 -5.88 -16.71
C LEU A 145 -12.41 -5.49 -17.14
N GLY A 146 -12.61 -4.28 -17.66
CA GLY A 146 -13.91 -3.76 -18.10
C GLY A 146 -14.89 -3.57 -16.94
N LEU A 147 -14.39 -3.29 -15.74
CA LEU A 147 -15.21 -3.12 -14.54
C LEU A 147 -15.66 -1.66 -14.40
N PRO A 148 -16.97 -1.39 -14.18
CA PRO A 148 -17.43 -0.05 -13.84
C PRO A 148 -16.88 0.37 -12.47
N TYR A 149 -16.22 1.51 -12.41
CA TYR A 149 -15.61 2.03 -11.18
C TYR A 149 -15.76 3.55 -11.09
N ARG A 150 -15.44 4.09 -9.93
CA ARG A 150 -15.27 5.52 -9.70
C ARG A 150 -14.07 5.78 -8.80
N VAL A 151 -13.47 6.96 -8.91
CA VAL A 151 -12.40 7.44 -8.02
C VAL A 151 -13.02 8.43 -7.04
N VAL A 152 -12.74 8.23 -5.76
CA VAL A 152 -13.26 9.05 -4.66
C VAL A 152 -12.09 9.69 -3.93
N ASN A 153 -12.06 11.01 -3.88
CA ASN A 153 -11.11 11.73 -3.03
C ASN A 153 -11.64 11.74 -1.60
N LEU A 154 -10.94 11.10 -0.66
CA LEU A 154 -11.40 10.98 0.72
C LEU A 154 -11.43 12.34 1.42
N CYS A 155 -12.47 12.56 2.21
CA CYS A 155 -12.56 13.70 3.11
C CYS A 155 -11.69 13.48 4.36
N GLY A 156 -11.39 14.57 5.09
CA GLY A 156 -10.53 14.49 6.26
C GLY A 156 -11.02 13.58 7.38
N GLY A 157 -12.32 13.27 7.44
CA GLY A 157 -12.89 12.36 8.44
C GLY A 157 -12.64 10.88 8.14
N ASP A 158 -12.44 10.54 6.86
CA ASP A 158 -12.20 9.17 6.40
C ASP A 158 -10.72 8.92 6.05
N LEU A 159 -9.91 9.97 6.08
CA LEU A 159 -8.49 9.89 5.73
C LEU A 159 -7.73 9.05 6.75
N GLY A 160 -6.90 8.12 6.27
CA GLY A 160 -6.01 7.31 7.10
C GLY A 160 -5.05 8.19 7.92
N PHE A 161 -4.76 7.78 9.15
CA PHE A 161 -3.97 8.54 10.14
C PHE A 161 -2.62 9.07 9.61
N ALA A 162 -1.96 8.31 8.77
CA ALA A 162 -0.63 8.64 8.24
C ALA A 162 -0.71 9.40 6.91
N ALA A 163 -1.85 9.39 6.22
CA ALA A 163 -1.98 9.91 4.87
C ALA A 163 -2.24 11.42 4.85
N ALA A 164 -1.66 12.11 3.89
CA ALA A 164 -1.96 13.51 3.59
C ALA A 164 -3.09 13.66 2.56
N LYS A 165 -3.20 12.68 1.64
CA LYS A 165 -4.28 12.60 0.65
C LYS A 165 -4.45 11.15 0.22
N THR A 166 -5.70 10.76 -0.01
CA THR A 166 -6.05 9.41 -0.47
C THR A 166 -7.13 9.49 -1.53
N TYR A 167 -6.94 8.68 -2.58
CA TYR A 167 -7.97 8.33 -3.55
C TYR A 167 -8.37 6.87 -3.34
N ASP A 168 -9.66 6.62 -3.16
CA ASP A 168 -10.22 5.26 -3.20
C ASP A 168 -10.80 4.98 -4.58
N LEU A 169 -10.54 3.78 -5.08
CA LEU A 169 -11.20 3.24 -6.26
C LEU A 169 -12.31 2.30 -5.82
N GLU A 170 -13.53 2.62 -6.21
CA GLU A 170 -14.70 1.83 -5.87
C GLU A 170 -15.29 1.19 -7.13
N VAL A 171 -15.55 -0.12 -7.08
CA VAL A 171 -16.20 -0.87 -8.16
C VAL A 171 -17.67 -1.05 -7.88
N TRP A 172 -18.47 -1.05 -8.96
CA TRP A 172 -19.90 -1.32 -8.87
C TRP A 172 -20.16 -2.81 -8.63
N LEU A 173 -20.88 -3.12 -7.57
CA LEU A 173 -21.33 -4.49 -7.26
C LEU A 173 -22.83 -4.64 -7.56
N PRO A 174 -23.22 -5.27 -8.69
CA PRO A 174 -24.62 -5.41 -9.08
C PRO A 174 -25.48 -6.14 -8.04
N GLY A 175 -24.91 -7.17 -7.40
CA GLY A 175 -25.61 -7.94 -6.36
C GLY A 175 -25.94 -7.16 -5.09
N GLN A 176 -25.25 -6.05 -4.83
CA GLN A 176 -25.50 -5.17 -3.70
C GLN A 176 -26.11 -3.82 -4.11
N ASN A 177 -26.19 -3.55 -5.41
CA ASN A 177 -26.63 -2.29 -6.00
C ASN A 177 -25.91 -1.07 -5.42
N LYS A 178 -24.57 -1.18 -5.26
CA LYS A 178 -23.70 -0.09 -4.73
C LYS A 178 -22.25 -0.22 -5.13
N TYR A 179 -21.51 0.87 -5.01
CA TYR A 179 -20.07 0.89 -5.11
C TYR A 179 -19.41 0.38 -3.83
N ARG A 180 -18.30 -0.30 -3.99
CA ARG A 180 -17.45 -0.79 -2.90
C ARG A 180 -16.00 -0.49 -3.21
N GLU A 181 -15.27 -0.01 -2.21
CA GLU A 181 -13.84 0.17 -2.26
C GLU A 181 -13.13 -1.15 -2.60
N ILE A 182 -12.21 -1.10 -3.53
CA ILE A 182 -11.35 -2.23 -3.93
C ILE A 182 -9.87 -1.85 -3.91
N SER A 183 -9.56 -0.56 -3.96
CA SER A 183 -8.21 -0.03 -3.97
C SER A 183 -8.18 1.31 -3.26
N SER A 184 -7.08 1.60 -2.56
CA SER A 184 -6.84 2.88 -1.91
C SER A 184 -5.43 3.34 -2.24
N CYS A 185 -5.28 4.54 -2.81
CA CYS A 185 -4.01 5.12 -3.22
C CYS A 185 -3.70 6.35 -2.37
N SER A 186 -2.62 6.31 -1.60
CA SER A 186 -2.30 7.31 -0.58
C SER A 186 -0.92 7.92 -0.76
N ASN A 187 -0.82 9.22 -0.46
CA ASN A 187 0.44 9.94 -0.30
C ASN A 187 0.64 10.27 1.19
N PHE A 188 1.76 9.83 1.75
CA PHE A 188 2.10 10.01 3.16
C PHE A 188 3.09 11.16 3.39
N LEU A 189 3.52 11.83 2.31
CA LEU A 189 4.59 12.81 2.37
C LEU A 189 5.82 12.23 3.09
N ASP A 190 6.39 12.96 4.05
CA ASP A 190 7.54 12.53 4.84
C ASP A 190 7.19 11.77 6.12
N PHE A 191 5.90 11.52 6.39
CA PHE A 191 5.45 10.93 7.66
C PHE A 191 6.13 9.60 7.98
N GLN A 192 6.17 8.68 7.02
CA GLN A 192 6.81 7.38 7.18
C GLN A 192 8.33 7.52 7.12
N ALA A 193 8.85 8.33 6.21
CA ALA A 193 10.28 8.56 6.05
C ALA A 193 10.95 9.11 7.32
N ARG A 194 10.30 10.04 8.05
CA ARG A 194 10.79 10.54 9.34
C ARG A 194 10.92 9.43 10.39
N ARG A 195 9.94 8.52 10.45
CA ARG A 195 9.93 7.39 11.39
C ARG A 195 10.99 6.35 11.07
N MET A 196 11.19 6.09 9.79
CA MET A 196 12.12 5.08 9.30
C MET A 196 13.53 5.63 9.05
N GLN A 197 13.72 6.97 9.10
CA GLN A 197 14.96 7.64 8.70
C GLN A 197 15.34 7.33 7.24
N ALA A 198 14.31 7.24 6.37
CA ALA A 198 14.46 7.00 4.95
C ALA A 198 14.75 8.31 4.22
N ARG A 199 15.89 8.38 3.53
CA ARG A 199 16.41 9.61 2.91
C ARG A 199 16.96 9.32 1.52
N TRP A 200 17.14 10.36 0.74
CA TRP A 200 17.88 10.33 -0.50
C TRP A 200 18.96 11.40 -0.48
N ARG A 201 20.01 11.21 -1.27
CA ARG A 201 21.10 12.18 -1.37
C ARG A 201 20.76 13.20 -2.46
N ASN A 202 20.43 14.43 -2.04
CA ASN A 202 20.19 15.51 -2.98
C ASN A 202 21.54 15.97 -3.58
N PRO A 203 21.73 15.86 -4.91
CA PRO A 203 22.98 16.25 -5.55
C PRO A 203 23.22 17.77 -5.54
N ASP A 204 22.16 18.57 -5.51
CA ASP A 204 22.26 20.04 -5.55
C ASP A 204 22.73 20.61 -4.20
N THR A 205 22.29 20.02 -3.11
CA THR A 205 22.66 20.43 -1.74
C THR A 205 23.79 19.59 -1.15
N GLY A 206 24.07 18.41 -1.72
CA GLY A 206 25.01 17.42 -1.20
C GLY A 206 24.54 16.76 0.10
N ARG A 207 23.34 17.06 0.60
CA ARG A 207 22.79 16.61 1.88
C ARG A 207 21.74 15.52 1.72
N PRO A 208 21.63 14.62 2.70
CA PRO A 208 20.48 13.70 2.77
C PRO A 208 19.19 14.46 3.11
N GLU A 209 18.15 14.22 2.33
CA GLU A 209 16.80 14.76 2.54
C GLU A 209 15.80 13.61 2.68
N LEU A 210 14.69 13.83 3.39
CA LEU A 210 13.65 12.83 3.53
C LEU A 210 12.98 12.55 2.18
N ILE A 211 12.73 11.27 1.92
CA ILE A 211 11.87 10.88 0.79
C ILE A 211 10.39 11.08 1.16
N HIS A 212 9.54 11.16 0.14
CA HIS A 212 8.09 10.98 0.30
C HIS A 212 7.71 9.56 -0.11
N THR A 213 6.74 8.98 0.59
CA THR A 213 6.26 7.62 0.34
C THR A 213 4.81 7.63 -0.09
N LEU A 214 4.48 6.73 -1.02
CA LEU A 214 3.12 6.52 -1.51
C LEU A 214 2.87 5.02 -1.61
N ASN A 215 1.62 4.62 -1.42
CA ASN A 215 1.20 3.26 -1.74
C ASN A 215 -0.17 3.24 -2.42
N GLY A 216 -0.46 2.12 -3.09
CA GLY A 216 -1.74 1.81 -3.69
C GLY A 216 -1.87 0.32 -3.97
N SER A 217 -3.09 -0.19 -4.06
CA SER A 217 -3.32 -1.63 -4.24
C SER A 217 -4.44 -1.93 -5.23
#